data_98d5c04bedcd414a4f26d6d12837798a
#
_entry.id   98d5c04bedcd414a4f26d6d12837798a
#
_cell.length_a   1.000
_cell.length_b   1.000
_cell.length_c   1.000
_cell.angle_alpha   90.00
_cell.angle_beta   90.00
_cell.angle_gamma   90.00
#
_symmetry.space_group_name_H-M   'P 1'
#
loop_
_entity.id
_entity.type
_entity.pdbx_description
1 polymer ?
#
loop_
_entity_poly.entity_id
_entity_poly.type
_entity_poly.pdbx_seq_one_letter_code
_entity_poly.pdbx_strand_id
1 'polypeptide(L)'
;MSKLLVAFVWAAGFTAHAQGFSQRGFMEMSGNIYTQTVPNDSAYGTGEALFGYELKWQPKPWLILNASLEARIDTHHQDSRSLQVDWEDRSLQRPALSIRQLSAVLKRDNLTMTLGKQFIRWGETDFLNPTDRFAPKDLLTIVDQEVLPVTAVRLTYTHGNNALNFVWQPLFTPGRIPLVNQRWTFVPEAFSQFDVQNIGSKFPGRSSFGVRWSRTSAGYEWSLSYYDGFNYLPSSIPSFDATLTRVSFSPFYPALRLYGGDLAIPLSQLTLKGEAAYYTSPTNQQDEYLLYVLQLERQIHDLRLIFGYAGEVVTAHAETLQFAGERGFARAVFGHALYTLDSNRTLTLDVFVRQNGGSALLRPGYSHSFGEHWRATVSFTWLSGDPNDFLGRYYRNSFATAELRYSF
;
A
#
# COMPACT_ATOMS: atom_id res chain seq x y z
N MET A 1 7.37 32.00 0.53
CA MET A 1 6.80 30.98 -0.38
C MET A 1 7.26 31.07 -1.84
N SER A 2 7.66 32.22 -2.40
CA SER A 2 8.00 32.36 -3.84
C SER A 2 9.43 31.92 -4.24
N LYS A 3 10.36 31.75 -3.31
CA LYS A 3 11.76 31.39 -3.63
C LYS A 3 12.05 29.90 -3.71
N LEU A 4 11.19 29.05 -3.15
CA LEU A 4 11.33 27.57 -3.24
C LEU A 4 10.82 27.01 -4.58
N LEU A 5 9.79 27.61 -5.16
CA LEU A 5 9.24 27.18 -6.47
C LEU A 5 10.23 27.42 -7.62
N VAL A 6 11.07 28.47 -7.55
CA VAL A 6 12.02 28.81 -8.61
C VAL A 6 13.24 27.89 -8.64
N ALA A 7 13.65 27.32 -7.51
CA ALA A 7 14.80 26.40 -7.45
C ALA A 7 14.50 25.03 -8.09
N PHE A 8 13.25 24.57 -8.10
CA PHE A 8 12.85 23.28 -8.67
C PHE A 8 12.76 23.28 -10.21
N VAL A 9 12.45 24.42 -10.83
CA VAL A 9 12.34 24.52 -12.30
C VAL A 9 13.71 24.41 -12.99
N TRP A 10 14.81 24.73 -12.32
CA TRP A 10 16.17 24.64 -12.89
C TRP A 10 16.79 23.23 -12.88
N ALA A 11 16.27 22.29 -12.07
CA ALA A 11 16.76 20.90 -12.04
C ALA A 11 16.30 20.05 -13.23
N ALA A 12 15.24 20.46 -13.93
CA ALA A 12 14.69 19.75 -15.08
C ALA A 12 15.50 19.87 -16.39
N GLY A 13 16.56 20.68 -16.40
CA GLY A 13 17.32 21.04 -17.62
C GLY A 13 18.59 20.21 -17.88
N PHE A 14 18.99 19.28 -17.03
CA PHE A 14 20.18 18.46 -17.25
C PHE A 14 19.86 17.22 -18.08
N THR A 15 19.86 17.32 -19.40
CA THR A 15 19.96 16.19 -20.32
C THR A 15 21.39 15.63 -20.30
N ALA A 16 21.77 14.90 -19.26
CA ALA A 16 23.01 14.15 -19.26
C ALA A 16 22.81 12.89 -20.12
N HIS A 17 23.26 12.90 -21.37
CA HIS A 17 23.36 11.73 -22.24
C HIS A 17 24.54 10.84 -21.80
N ALA A 18 24.58 10.44 -20.52
CA ALA A 18 25.48 9.39 -20.08
C ALA A 18 24.88 8.05 -20.49
N GLN A 19 25.66 7.20 -21.17
CA GLN A 19 25.22 5.82 -21.49
C GLN A 19 24.70 5.12 -20.23
N GLY A 20 23.46 4.62 -20.29
CA GLY A 20 22.81 3.91 -19.19
C GLY A 20 22.16 4.81 -18.11
N PHE A 21 21.97 6.10 -18.34
CA PHE A 21 21.24 6.99 -17.44
C PHE A 21 19.83 7.23 -17.95
N SER A 22 18.84 7.10 -17.09
CA SER A 22 17.45 7.48 -17.35
C SER A 22 16.86 8.21 -16.15
N GLN A 23 16.04 9.20 -16.43
CA GLN A 23 15.33 9.98 -15.43
C GLN A 23 13.88 10.14 -15.85
N ARG A 24 12.99 10.27 -14.88
CA ARG A 24 11.60 10.62 -15.06
C ARG A 24 11.08 11.34 -13.83
N GLY A 25 10.13 12.21 -14.02
CA GLY A 25 9.54 12.91 -12.90
C GLY A 25 8.08 13.23 -13.16
N PHE A 26 7.38 13.65 -12.12
CA PHE A 26 6.03 14.12 -12.22
C PHE A 26 5.70 15.15 -11.15
N MET A 27 4.72 15.97 -11.45
CA MET A 27 4.01 16.82 -10.52
C MET A 27 2.54 16.43 -10.55
N GLU A 28 1.93 16.31 -9.39
CA GLU A 28 0.53 15.92 -9.25
C GLU A 28 -0.15 16.83 -8.25
N MET A 29 -1.34 17.25 -8.59
CA MET A 29 -2.24 17.96 -7.70
C MET A 29 -3.53 17.17 -7.62
N SER A 30 -3.98 16.86 -6.42
CA SER A 30 -5.24 16.17 -6.19
C SER A 30 -6.09 16.91 -5.16
N GLY A 31 -7.39 16.74 -5.28
CA GLY A 31 -8.35 17.29 -4.33
C GLY A 31 -9.51 16.34 -4.13
N ASN A 32 -9.93 16.20 -2.88
CA ASN A 32 -11.08 15.40 -2.48
C ASN A 32 -12.16 16.32 -1.92
N ILE A 33 -13.41 16.09 -2.31
CA ILE A 33 -14.61 16.76 -1.76
C ILE A 33 -15.51 15.70 -1.16
N TYR A 34 -15.71 15.75 0.14
CA TYR A 34 -16.51 14.80 0.91
C TYR A 34 -17.97 15.20 0.95
N THR A 35 -18.86 14.23 0.92
CA THR A 35 -20.31 14.44 0.96
C THR A 35 -20.82 14.87 2.35
N GLN A 36 -20.07 14.52 3.41
CA GLN A 36 -20.45 14.76 4.80
C GLN A 36 -19.22 15.04 5.68
N THR A 37 -19.42 15.71 6.79
CA THR A 37 -18.45 15.79 7.89
C THR A 37 -18.51 14.54 8.76
N VAL A 38 -17.46 14.32 9.56
CA VAL A 38 -17.42 13.27 10.59
C VAL A 38 -17.11 13.89 11.96
N PRO A 39 -17.42 13.21 13.06
CA PRO A 39 -17.21 13.78 14.42
C PRO A 39 -15.77 14.26 14.67
N ASN A 40 -14.78 13.56 14.13
CA ASN A 40 -13.36 13.86 14.34
C ASN A 40 -12.80 14.86 13.31
N ASP A 41 -13.61 15.26 12.30
CA ASP A 41 -13.12 16.05 11.18
C ASP A 41 -14.26 16.78 10.48
N SER A 42 -14.28 18.10 10.59
CA SER A 42 -15.28 18.97 9.97
C SER A 42 -14.93 19.42 8.56
N ALA A 43 -13.77 19.03 8.02
CA ALA A 43 -13.34 19.44 6.68
C ALA A 43 -14.17 18.74 5.59
N TYR A 44 -14.74 19.52 4.67
CA TYR A 44 -15.40 19.01 3.47
C TYR A 44 -14.46 18.78 2.32
N GLY A 45 -13.26 19.35 2.34
CA GLY A 45 -12.29 19.25 1.26
C GLY A 45 -10.89 19.05 1.77
N THR A 46 -10.12 18.24 1.04
CA THR A 46 -8.68 18.07 1.23
C THR A 46 -7.98 18.23 -0.10
N GLY A 47 -6.77 18.78 -0.08
CA GLY A 47 -5.93 18.93 -1.28
C GLY A 47 -4.53 18.48 -0.99
N GLU A 48 -3.87 17.91 -1.97
CA GLU A 48 -2.48 17.45 -1.91
C GLU A 48 -1.74 17.90 -3.16
N ALA A 49 -0.46 18.25 -3.01
CA ALA A 49 0.47 18.42 -4.11
C ALA A 49 1.67 17.50 -3.88
N LEU A 50 2.02 16.74 -4.89
CA LEU A 50 3.07 15.74 -4.90
C LEU A 50 4.04 16.01 -6.05
N PHE A 51 5.33 15.98 -5.76
CA PHE A 51 6.42 15.96 -6.73
C PHE A 51 7.18 14.66 -6.57
N GLY A 52 7.36 13.92 -7.66
CA GLY A 52 8.14 12.71 -7.70
C GLY A 52 9.27 12.81 -8.73
N TYR A 53 10.45 12.28 -8.39
CA TYR A 53 11.59 12.24 -9.27
C TYR A 53 12.37 10.95 -9.13
N GLU A 54 12.60 10.26 -10.23
CA GLU A 54 13.27 8.98 -10.29
C GLU A 54 14.49 9.02 -11.18
N LEU A 55 15.55 8.39 -10.70
CA LEU A 55 16.83 8.24 -11.38
C LEU A 55 17.19 6.76 -11.47
N LYS A 56 17.63 6.32 -12.63
CA LYS A 56 18.24 5.01 -12.84
C LYS A 56 19.55 5.21 -13.61
N TRP A 57 20.63 4.70 -13.04
CA TRP A 57 21.93 4.74 -13.66
C TRP A 57 22.56 3.35 -13.71
N GLN A 58 22.99 2.95 -14.90
CA GLN A 58 23.66 1.68 -15.14
C GLN A 58 25.10 1.94 -15.64
N PRO A 59 26.05 2.22 -14.73
CA PRO A 59 27.43 2.50 -15.11
C PRO A 59 28.17 1.29 -15.67
N LYS A 60 27.71 0.08 -15.34
CA LYS A 60 28.23 -1.19 -15.82
C LYS A 60 27.09 -2.17 -16.08
N PRO A 61 27.25 -3.17 -16.97
CA PRO A 61 26.20 -4.17 -17.22
C PRO A 61 25.76 -4.94 -15.97
N TRP A 62 26.65 -5.08 -14.99
CA TRP A 62 26.40 -5.79 -13.74
C TRP A 62 25.94 -4.90 -12.57
N LEU A 63 25.93 -3.56 -12.73
CA LEU A 63 25.57 -2.61 -11.67
C LEU A 63 24.48 -1.64 -12.13
N ILE A 64 23.37 -1.61 -11.42
CA ILE A 64 22.29 -0.62 -11.58
C ILE A 64 22.09 0.11 -10.26
N LEU A 65 22.07 1.44 -10.29
CA LEU A 65 21.75 2.30 -9.16
C LEU A 65 20.38 2.94 -9.42
N ASN A 66 19.50 2.86 -8.42
CA ASN A 66 18.18 3.47 -8.49
C ASN A 66 18.04 4.45 -7.33
N ALA A 67 17.48 5.62 -7.61
CA ALA A 67 17.08 6.61 -6.61
C ALA A 67 15.69 7.15 -6.96
N SER A 68 14.84 7.35 -5.96
CA SER A 68 13.53 7.99 -6.12
C SER A 68 13.26 8.87 -4.91
N LEU A 69 12.87 10.11 -5.18
CA LEU A 69 12.56 11.13 -4.19
C LEU A 69 11.12 11.57 -4.38
N GLU A 70 10.44 11.88 -3.28
CA GLU A 70 9.14 12.53 -3.28
C GLU A 70 9.15 13.74 -2.36
N ALA A 71 8.51 14.82 -2.80
CA ALA A 71 8.15 15.95 -1.96
C ALA A 71 6.63 16.11 -1.97
N ARG A 72 6.02 16.24 -0.80
CA ARG A 72 4.57 16.22 -0.61
C ARG A 72 4.15 17.36 0.32
N ILE A 73 2.99 17.93 0.05
CA ILE A 73 2.32 18.88 0.93
C ILE A 73 0.82 18.71 0.80
N ASP A 74 0.12 18.72 1.92
CA ASP A 74 -1.33 18.64 1.98
C ASP A 74 -1.96 19.80 2.75
N THR A 75 -3.27 19.93 2.62
CA THR A 75 -4.07 20.92 3.36
C THR A 75 -4.61 20.37 4.68
N HIS A 76 -4.45 19.06 4.95
CA HIS A 76 -5.15 18.34 6.00
C HIS A 76 -4.23 17.79 7.10
N HIS A 77 -2.96 18.19 7.09
CA HIS A 77 -1.95 17.75 8.06
C HIS A 77 -1.75 16.22 8.13
N GLN A 78 -1.92 15.51 7.01
CA GLN A 78 -1.45 14.14 6.87
C GLN A 78 0.05 14.07 6.62
N ASP A 79 0.63 15.17 6.12
CA ASP A 79 2.06 15.34 5.93
C ASP A 79 2.70 16.09 7.09
N SER A 80 3.86 15.61 7.52
CA SER A 80 4.69 16.35 8.45
C SER A 80 5.30 17.55 7.70
N ARG A 81 5.18 18.76 8.20
CA ARG A 81 5.79 19.94 7.57
C ARG A 81 7.29 20.04 7.85
N SER A 82 7.90 18.98 8.37
CA SER A 82 9.33 18.88 8.59
C SER A 82 10.03 18.43 7.32
N LEU A 83 11.12 19.11 6.95
CA LEU A 83 11.99 18.72 5.84
C LEU A 83 13.01 17.62 6.25
N GLN A 84 12.83 17.00 7.40
CA GLN A 84 13.67 15.89 7.84
C GLN A 84 13.31 14.62 7.07
N VAL A 85 14.35 13.94 6.59
CA VAL A 85 14.17 12.65 5.93
C VAL A 85 13.98 11.56 6.99
N ASP A 86 12.81 10.93 7.00
CA ASP A 86 12.54 9.72 7.80
C ASP A 86 12.91 8.49 6.97
N TRP A 87 14.16 7.99 7.16
CA TRP A 87 14.67 6.84 6.41
C TRP A 87 13.87 5.55 6.69
N GLU A 88 13.38 5.39 7.90
CA GLU A 88 12.70 4.17 8.35
C GLU A 88 11.18 4.24 8.16
N ASP A 89 10.65 5.38 7.70
CA ASP A 89 9.21 5.66 7.55
C ASP A 89 8.39 5.37 8.82
N ARG A 90 8.95 5.73 9.99
CA ARG A 90 8.33 5.46 11.32
C ARG A 90 7.44 6.57 11.82
N SER A 91 7.38 7.70 11.14
CA SER A 91 6.49 8.81 11.46
C SER A 91 5.03 8.43 11.23
N LEU A 92 4.13 8.91 12.11
CA LEU A 92 2.69 8.73 11.95
C LEU A 92 2.16 9.45 10.70
N GLN A 93 2.66 10.65 10.43
CA GLN A 93 2.37 11.42 9.23
C GLN A 93 3.33 11.03 8.10
N ARG A 94 2.95 11.33 6.86
CA ARG A 94 3.86 11.22 5.71
C ARG A 94 4.99 12.26 5.84
N PRO A 95 6.25 11.93 5.53
CA PRO A 95 7.31 12.95 5.47
C PRO A 95 7.04 13.92 4.32
N ALA A 96 7.26 15.23 4.54
CA ALA A 96 7.20 16.22 3.47
C ALA A 96 8.27 15.98 2.38
N LEU A 97 9.38 15.35 2.73
CA LEU A 97 10.42 14.89 1.82
C LEU A 97 10.77 13.44 2.14
N SER A 98 10.59 12.55 1.17
CA SER A 98 10.87 11.11 1.31
C SER A 98 11.82 10.57 0.25
N ILE A 99 12.72 9.67 0.68
CA ILE A 99 13.46 8.80 -0.22
C ILE A 99 12.63 7.54 -0.41
N ARG A 100 11.99 7.40 -1.58
CA ARG A 100 11.15 6.24 -1.91
C ARG A 100 11.97 5.05 -2.37
N GLN A 101 13.11 5.30 -2.99
CA GLN A 101 14.05 4.26 -3.38
C GLN A 101 15.47 4.80 -3.32
N LEU A 102 16.37 4.00 -2.77
CA LEU A 102 17.81 4.19 -2.92
C LEU A 102 18.46 2.83 -2.83
N SER A 103 18.75 2.23 -3.99
CA SER A 103 19.21 0.85 -4.07
C SER A 103 20.25 0.62 -5.14
N ALA A 104 21.13 -0.37 -4.88
CA ALA A 104 22.08 -0.89 -5.83
C ALA A 104 21.68 -2.32 -6.21
N VAL A 105 21.60 -2.62 -7.51
CA VAL A 105 21.34 -3.94 -8.05
C VAL A 105 22.63 -4.47 -8.68
N LEU A 106 23.12 -5.57 -8.17
CA LEU A 106 24.30 -6.28 -8.62
C LEU A 106 23.87 -7.57 -9.32
N LYS A 107 24.32 -7.76 -10.56
CA LYS A 107 23.97 -8.92 -11.39
C LYS A 107 25.22 -9.71 -11.75
N ARG A 108 25.19 -11.00 -11.51
CA ARG A 108 26.25 -11.91 -11.94
C ARG A 108 25.64 -13.26 -12.31
N ASP A 109 25.73 -13.62 -13.57
CA ASP A 109 25.16 -14.86 -14.11
C ASP A 109 23.69 -15.04 -13.68
N ASN A 110 23.39 -16.06 -12.94
CA ASN A 110 22.07 -16.41 -12.43
C ASN A 110 21.72 -15.74 -11.09
N LEU A 111 22.63 -14.94 -10.52
CA LEU A 111 22.46 -14.30 -9.23
C LEU A 111 22.25 -12.79 -9.40
N THR A 112 21.19 -12.30 -8.77
CA THR A 112 20.91 -10.86 -8.63
C THR A 112 20.83 -10.52 -7.15
N MET A 113 21.56 -9.50 -6.71
CA MET A 113 21.50 -8.97 -5.36
C MET A 113 21.04 -7.50 -5.41
N THR A 114 20.03 -7.15 -4.64
CA THR A 114 19.57 -5.77 -4.46
C THR A 114 19.77 -5.35 -3.02
N LEU A 115 20.45 -4.22 -2.82
CA LEU A 115 20.80 -3.66 -1.51
C LEU A 115 20.20 -2.27 -1.36
N GLY A 116 19.65 -1.94 -0.20
CA GLY A 116 19.16 -0.61 0.15
C GLY A 116 17.66 -0.52 0.24
N LYS A 117 17.14 0.72 0.18
CA LYS A 117 15.71 1.01 0.26
C LYS A 117 15.04 0.71 -1.08
N GLN A 118 14.07 -0.21 -1.07
CA GLN A 118 13.49 -0.80 -2.29
C GLN A 118 12.04 -1.24 -2.05
N PHE A 119 11.27 -1.33 -3.12
CA PHE A 119 9.97 -2.00 -3.10
C PHE A 119 10.16 -3.50 -3.32
N ILE A 120 9.58 -4.32 -2.45
CA ILE A 120 9.56 -5.78 -2.58
C ILE A 120 8.09 -6.19 -2.53
N ARG A 121 7.64 -6.82 -3.60
CA ARG A 121 6.26 -7.33 -3.69
C ARG A 121 6.28 -8.81 -4.02
N TRP A 122 5.45 -9.55 -3.28
CA TRP A 122 5.16 -10.97 -3.50
C TRP A 122 3.67 -11.14 -3.74
N GLY A 123 3.28 -12.27 -4.32
CA GLY A 123 1.88 -12.56 -4.66
C GLY A 123 1.51 -12.20 -6.09
N GLU A 124 0.37 -12.75 -6.53
CA GLU A 124 -0.11 -12.70 -7.92
C GLU A 124 -1.47 -12.03 -8.06
N THR A 125 -2.20 -11.85 -6.96
CA THR A 125 -3.53 -11.26 -6.99
C THR A 125 -3.45 -9.73 -6.99
N ASP A 126 -4.46 -9.07 -7.58
CA ASP A 126 -4.41 -7.63 -7.85
C ASP A 126 -5.03 -6.79 -6.72
N PHE A 127 -6.00 -7.32 -5.98
CA PHE A 127 -6.75 -6.58 -4.98
C PHE A 127 -6.16 -6.70 -3.57
N LEU A 128 -5.93 -7.91 -3.10
CA LEU A 128 -5.37 -8.23 -1.79
C LEU A 128 -4.28 -9.28 -1.99
N ASN A 129 -3.10 -9.06 -1.42
CA ASN A 129 -1.96 -9.95 -1.58
C ASN A 129 -1.57 -10.59 -0.24
N PRO A 130 -2.15 -11.74 0.12
CA PRO A 130 -1.87 -12.41 1.38
C PRO A 130 -0.39 -12.70 1.63
N THR A 131 0.40 -13.03 0.62
CA THR A 131 1.83 -13.38 0.79
C THR A 131 2.78 -12.18 0.88
N ASP A 132 2.28 -10.94 0.65
CA ASP A 132 3.11 -9.74 0.54
C ASP A 132 3.40 -9.10 1.90
N ARG A 133 4.50 -9.54 2.56
CA ARG A 133 4.86 -9.05 3.91
C ARG A 133 5.99 -8.03 3.93
N PHE A 134 6.68 -7.81 2.80
CA PHE A 134 7.71 -6.78 2.66
C PHE A 134 7.21 -5.49 2.01
N ALA A 135 5.89 -5.35 1.88
CA ALA A 135 5.21 -4.19 1.32
C ALA A 135 4.26 -3.54 2.34
N PRO A 136 4.81 -2.90 3.40
CA PRO A 136 3.97 -2.17 4.35
C PRO A 136 3.16 -1.12 3.61
N LYS A 137 1.94 -0.84 4.09
CA LYS A 137 1.01 0.08 3.42
C LYS A 137 0.81 1.35 4.19
N ASP A 138 0.68 2.46 3.46
CA ASP A 138 0.15 3.71 3.97
C ASP A 138 -1.38 3.63 3.91
N LEU A 139 -2.02 3.64 5.07
CA LEU A 139 -3.47 3.53 5.25
C LEU A 139 -4.06 4.81 5.89
N LEU A 140 -3.38 5.95 5.78
CA LEU A 140 -3.94 7.23 6.24
C LEU A 140 -5.30 7.50 5.61
N THR A 141 -5.49 7.05 4.37
CA THR A 141 -6.78 6.91 3.69
C THR A 141 -7.03 5.43 3.44
N ILE A 142 -8.00 4.83 4.11
CA ILE A 142 -8.24 3.37 4.11
C ILE A 142 -8.44 2.78 2.71
N VAL A 143 -9.06 3.53 1.82
CA VAL A 143 -9.42 3.09 0.48
C VAL A 143 -8.33 3.34 -0.58
N ASP A 144 -7.27 4.09 -0.24
CA ASP A 144 -6.13 4.38 -1.11
C ASP A 144 -4.87 3.88 -0.42
N GLN A 145 -4.42 2.68 -0.81
CA GLN A 145 -3.35 1.95 -0.13
C GLN A 145 -2.04 2.11 -0.91
N GLU A 146 -1.22 3.03 -0.50
CA GLU A 146 0.12 3.19 -1.07
C GLU A 146 1.11 2.24 -0.40
N VAL A 147 1.95 1.57 -1.21
CA VAL A 147 3.01 0.68 -0.69
C VAL A 147 4.21 1.50 -0.27
N LEU A 148 4.74 1.17 0.91
CA LEU A 148 5.97 1.76 1.44
C LEU A 148 7.18 0.88 1.08
N PRO A 149 8.33 1.50 0.74
CA PRO A 149 9.57 0.77 0.52
C PRO A 149 10.19 0.30 1.83
N VAL A 150 10.99 -0.75 1.76
CA VAL A 150 11.73 -1.30 2.90
C VAL A 150 13.24 -1.29 2.65
N THR A 151 14.03 -1.10 3.72
CA THR A 151 15.48 -1.26 3.65
C THR A 151 15.84 -2.73 3.81
N ALA A 152 16.36 -3.34 2.76
CA ALA A 152 16.60 -4.78 2.71
C ALA A 152 17.80 -5.17 1.85
N VAL A 153 18.27 -6.40 2.06
CA VAL A 153 19.08 -7.18 1.15
C VAL A 153 18.18 -8.22 0.51
N ARG A 154 18.06 -8.21 -0.81
CA ARG A 154 17.33 -9.21 -1.57
C ARG A 154 18.29 -9.96 -2.47
N LEU A 155 18.32 -11.29 -2.34
CA LEU A 155 19.06 -12.21 -3.22
C LEU A 155 18.06 -12.98 -4.08
N THR A 156 18.28 -13.00 -5.38
CA THR A 156 17.49 -13.79 -6.33
C THR A 156 18.42 -14.69 -7.11
N TYR A 157 18.23 -16.00 -6.99
CA TYR A 157 18.93 -17.00 -7.79
C TYR A 157 17.94 -17.63 -8.78
N THR A 158 18.26 -17.57 -10.07
CA THR A 158 17.41 -18.08 -11.14
C THR A 158 18.10 -19.27 -11.82
N HIS A 159 17.41 -20.40 -11.93
CA HIS A 159 17.91 -21.57 -12.66
C HIS A 159 16.80 -22.24 -13.46
N GLY A 160 16.96 -22.24 -14.79
CA GLY A 160 15.88 -22.67 -15.69
C GLY A 160 14.59 -21.90 -15.42
N ASN A 161 13.53 -22.63 -15.16
CA ASN A 161 12.20 -22.07 -14.87
C ASN A 161 11.97 -21.76 -13.39
N ASN A 162 12.98 -21.90 -12.53
CA ASN A 162 12.85 -21.68 -11.09
C ASN A 162 13.58 -20.42 -10.67
N ALA A 163 13.00 -19.69 -9.70
CA ALA A 163 13.66 -18.59 -9.01
C ALA A 163 13.53 -18.77 -7.49
N LEU A 164 14.63 -18.57 -6.77
CA LEU A 164 14.67 -18.55 -5.32
C LEU A 164 15.00 -17.14 -4.88
N ASN A 165 14.11 -16.52 -4.12
CA ASN A 165 14.30 -15.21 -3.51
C ASN A 165 14.54 -15.37 -2.02
N PHE A 166 15.58 -14.74 -1.51
CA PHE A 166 15.82 -14.55 -0.09
C PHE A 166 15.80 -13.05 0.21
N VAL A 167 15.08 -12.64 1.23
CA VAL A 167 15.01 -11.24 1.70
C VAL A 167 15.40 -11.19 3.16
N TRP A 168 16.32 -10.30 3.49
CA TRP A 168 16.68 -9.92 4.85
C TRP A 168 16.43 -8.43 5.03
N GLN A 169 15.52 -8.08 5.95
CA GLN A 169 15.14 -6.73 6.31
C GLN A 169 15.69 -6.39 7.69
N PRO A 170 16.83 -5.70 7.79
CA PRO A 170 17.44 -5.33 9.08
C PRO A 170 16.67 -4.24 9.82
N LEU A 171 16.01 -3.34 9.10
CA LEU A 171 15.27 -2.20 9.65
C LEU A 171 13.77 -2.39 9.42
N PHE A 172 13.02 -2.40 10.49
CA PHE A 172 11.55 -2.54 10.43
C PHE A 172 10.92 -1.24 9.94
N THR A 173 10.10 -1.33 8.90
CA THR A 173 9.24 -0.27 8.37
C THR A 173 7.79 -0.58 8.72
N PRO A 174 7.11 0.25 9.55
CA PRO A 174 5.70 0.06 9.86
C PRO A 174 4.80 0.50 8.71
N GLY A 175 3.58 -0.04 8.65
CA GLY A 175 2.49 0.59 7.90
C GLY A 175 1.97 1.82 8.64
N ARG A 176 1.49 2.82 7.92
CA ARG A 176 0.80 3.97 8.52
C ARG A 176 -0.66 3.64 8.74
N ILE A 177 -1.19 4.08 9.85
CA ILE A 177 -2.61 3.95 10.20
C ILE A 177 -3.25 5.35 10.28
N PRO A 178 -4.58 5.48 10.15
CA PRO A 178 -5.26 6.76 10.22
C PRO A 178 -4.93 7.55 11.49
N LEU A 179 -4.78 8.87 11.35
CA LEU A 179 -4.47 9.77 12.47
C LEU A 179 -5.72 10.00 13.33
N VAL A 180 -5.55 9.99 14.65
CA VAL A 180 -6.64 10.01 15.66
C VAL A 180 -7.67 11.12 15.43
N ASN A 181 -7.24 12.30 14.98
CA ASN A 181 -8.12 13.46 14.81
C ASN A 181 -8.56 13.69 13.36
N GLN A 182 -8.58 12.62 12.54
CA GLN A 182 -8.94 12.71 11.13
C GLN A 182 -10.05 11.71 10.77
N ARG A 183 -10.72 11.96 9.63
CA ARG A 183 -11.93 11.27 9.19
C ARG A 183 -11.82 9.74 9.00
N TRP A 184 -10.60 9.23 8.73
CA TRP A 184 -10.38 7.80 8.53
C TRP A 184 -10.09 7.04 9.82
N THR A 185 -10.04 7.75 10.97
CA THR A 185 -9.94 7.09 12.27
C THR A 185 -11.28 6.53 12.69
N PHE A 186 -11.26 5.31 13.18
CA PHE A 186 -12.37 4.69 13.86
C PHE A 186 -12.04 4.54 15.34
N VAL A 187 -12.82 5.22 16.17
CA VAL A 187 -12.80 5.06 17.63
C VAL A 187 -13.96 4.15 18.01
N PRO A 188 -13.72 2.96 18.55
CA PRO A 188 -14.79 2.07 19.01
C PRO A 188 -15.71 2.79 20.00
N GLU A 189 -17.01 2.50 19.96
CA GLU A 189 -18.02 3.16 20.80
C GLU A 189 -17.68 3.10 22.31
N ALA A 190 -17.09 1.98 22.73
CA ALA A 190 -16.60 1.80 24.09
C ALA A 190 -15.58 2.87 24.54
N PHE A 191 -14.91 3.54 23.62
CA PHE A 191 -13.93 4.59 23.90
C PHE A 191 -14.41 6.00 23.52
N SER A 192 -15.62 6.14 22.99
CA SER A 192 -16.15 7.44 22.49
C SER A 192 -16.29 8.52 23.56
N GLN A 193 -16.39 8.14 24.82
CA GLN A 193 -16.50 9.05 25.97
C GLN A 193 -15.15 9.49 26.54
N PHE A 194 -14.03 8.92 26.06
CA PHE A 194 -12.68 9.20 26.56
C PHE A 194 -11.93 10.13 25.61
N ASP A 195 -11.00 10.92 26.17
CA ASP A 195 -9.97 11.58 25.37
C ASP A 195 -8.98 10.53 24.86
N VAL A 196 -8.97 10.28 23.55
CA VAL A 196 -8.15 9.23 22.93
C VAL A 196 -6.79 9.79 22.54
N GLN A 197 -5.71 9.18 23.04
CA GLN A 197 -4.35 9.61 22.75
C GLN A 197 -3.48 8.46 22.25
N ASN A 198 -2.59 8.77 21.31
CA ASN A 198 -1.50 7.89 20.91
C ASN A 198 -0.22 8.38 21.60
N ILE A 199 0.33 7.55 22.50
CA ILE A 199 1.51 7.90 23.32
C ILE A 199 2.83 7.42 22.72
N GLY A 200 2.84 7.05 21.45
CA GLY A 200 4.02 6.60 20.73
C GLY A 200 4.08 5.10 20.50
N SER A 201 4.76 4.72 19.43
CA SER A 201 4.87 3.34 18.97
C SER A 201 6.13 2.66 19.51
N LYS A 202 6.03 1.37 19.83
CA LYS A 202 7.16 0.51 20.17
C LYS A 202 7.56 -0.31 18.94
N PHE A 203 8.74 -0.02 18.39
CA PHE A 203 9.24 -0.70 17.20
C PHE A 203 10.08 -1.94 17.56
N PRO A 204 10.01 -3.01 16.73
CA PRO A 204 10.83 -4.19 16.91
C PRO A 204 12.33 -3.89 16.74
N GLY A 205 13.16 -4.53 17.57
CA GLY A 205 14.62 -4.45 17.45
C GLY A 205 15.26 -5.59 16.66
N ARG A 206 14.49 -6.64 16.28
CA ARG A 206 14.96 -7.79 15.51
C ARG A 206 14.71 -7.58 14.01
N SER A 207 15.58 -8.11 13.15
CA SER A 207 15.37 -8.16 11.71
C SER A 207 14.26 -9.14 11.33
N SER A 208 13.70 -8.94 10.14
CA SER A 208 12.77 -9.87 9.47
C SER A 208 13.47 -10.55 8.29
N PHE A 209 13.05 -11.76 7.96
CA PHE A 209 13.52 -12.44 6.76
C PHE A 209 12.40 -13.23 6.09
N GLY A 210 12.60 -13.52 4.80
CA GLY A 210 11.66 -14.34 4.04
C GLY A 210 12.34 -15.06 2.89
N VAL A 211 11.69 -16.14 2.46
CA VAL A 211 12.12 -16.96 1.33
C VAL A 211 10.91 -17.20 0.43
N ARG A 212 11.08 -17.03 -0.87
CA ARG A 212 10.08 -17.39 -1.88
C ARG A 212 10.73 -18.22 -2.96
N TRP A 213 10.16 -19.39 -3.21
CA TRP A 213 10.49 -20.21 -4.37
C TRP A 213 9.36 -20.11 -5.38
N SER A 214 9.66 -19.69 -6.59
CA SER A 214 8.72 -19.60 -7.69
C SER A 214 9.16 -20.43 -8.88
N ARG A 215 8.17 -20.90 -9.65
CA ARG A 215 8.39 -21.63 -10.89
C ARG A 215 7.42 -21.14 -11.95
N THR A 216 7.97 -20.75 -13.11
CA THR A 216 7.20 -20.37 -14.29
C THR A 216 7.32 -21.50 -15.31
N SER A 217 6.20 -22.00 -15.80
CA SER A 217 6.10 -23.06 -16.81
C SER A 217 5.16 -22.63 -17.94
N ALA A 218 5.21 -23.34 -19.07
CA ALA A 218 4.25 -23.10 -20.14
C ALA A 218 2.84 -23.44 -19.63
N GLY A 219 2.02 -22.41 -19.38
CA GLY A 219 0.63 -22.55 -18.96
C GLY A 219 0.33 -22.44 -17.48
N TYR A 220 1.33 -22.26 -16.60
CA TYR A 220 1.10 -21.92 -15.19
C TYR A 220 2.34 -21.34 -14.53
N GLU A 221 2.12 -20.54 -13.51
CA GLU A 221 3.14 -20.02 -12.59
C GLU A 221 2.66 -20.27 -11.16
N TRP A 222 3.58 -20.64 -10.27
CA TRP A 222 3.27 -20.82 -8.86
C TRP A 222 4.43 -20.42 -7.97
N SER A 223 4.14 -20.10 -6.72
CA SER A 223 5.17 -19.90 -5.71
C SER A 223 4.77 -20.46 -4.35
N LEU A 224 5.81 -20.71 -3.54
CA LEU A 224 5.70 -20.96 -2.11
C LEU A 224 6.56 -19.94 -1.37
N SER A 225 6.05 -19.40 -0.27
CA SER A 225 6.70 -18.36 0.50
C SER A 225 6.65 -18.64 2.00
N TYR A 226 7.72 -18.25 2.67
CA TYR A 226 7.84 -18.21 4.11
C TYR A 226 8.34 -16.83 4.56
N TYR A 227 7.78 -16.32 5.65
CA TYR A 227 8.22 -15.09 6.30
C TYR A 227 8.29 -15.29 7.81
N ASP A 228 9.36 -14.77 8.45
CA ASP A 228 9.49 -14.62 9.90
C ASP A 228 9.92 -13.18 10.21
N GLY A 229 9.09 -12.47 10.92
CA GLY A 229 9.32 -11.06 11.23
C GLY A 229 8.23 -10.51 12.13
N PHE A 230 7.68 -9.37 11.71
CA PHE A 230 6.65 -8.65 12.45
C PHE A 230 5.50 -8.25 11.53
N ASN A 231 4.31 -8.16 12.11
CA ASN A 231 3.20 -7.53 11.40
C ASN A 231 3.51 -6.03 11.24
N TYR A 232 3.45 -5.51 10.04
CA TYR A 232 3.64 -4.07 9.80
C TYR A 232 2.44 -3.23 10.25
N LEU A 233 1.27 -3.85 10.47
CA LEU A 233 0.13 -3.19 11.12
C LEU A 233 0.21 -3.37 12.63
N PRO A 234 -0.07 -2.30 13.39
CA PRO A 234 0.07 -2.37 14.83
C PRO A 234 -1.08 -3.09 15.52
N SER A 235 -0.77 -3.65 16.67
CA SER A 235 -1.69 -4.00 17.75
C SER A 235 -1.53 -3.01 18.90
N SER A 236 -2.55 -2.85 19.72
CA SER A 236 -2.51 -1.96 20.88
C SER A 236 -3.21 -2.60 22.08
N ILE A 237 -2.70 -2.27 23.27
CA ILE A 237 -3.38 -2.54 24.53
C ILE A 237 -3.78 -1.18 25.11
N PRO A 238 -5.08 -0.90 25.30
CA PRO A 238 -5.51 0.35 25.87
C PRO A 238 -5.08 0.47 27.33
N SER A 239 -4.67 1.66 27.75
CA SER A 239 -4.41 2.02 29.13
C SER A 239 -5.23 3.24 29.52
N PHE A 240 -5.82 3.21 30.71
CA PHE A 240 -6.65 4.29 31.23
C PHE A 240 -5.86 5.11 32.25
N ASP A 241 -6.11 6.41 32.28
CA ASP A 241 -5.60 7.25 33.34
C ASP A 241 -6.36 7.01 34.68
N ALA A 242 -5.81 7.52 35.80
CA ALA A 242 -6.39 7.31 37.12
C ALA A 242 -7.78 7.92 37.28
N THR A 243 -8.13 8.90 36.46
CA THR A 243 -9.44 9.60 36.49
C THR A 243 -10.48 8.99 35.55
N LEU A 244 -10.10 7.97 34.77
CA LEU A 244 -10.93 7.35 33.73
C LEU A 244 -11.52 8.36 32.74
N THR A 245 -10.78 9.43 32.44
CA THR A 245 -11.17 10.45 31.46
C THR A 245 -10.44 10.29 30.13
N ARG A 246 -9.29 9.60 30.16
CA ARG A 246 -8.42 9.42 29.02
C ARG A 246 -8.10 7.96 28.78
N VAL A 247 -8.09 7.56 27.52
CA VAL A 247 -7.55 6.27 27.07
C VAL A 247 -6.34 6.50 26.18
N SER A 248 -5.23 5.86 26.54
CA SER A 248 -3.97 5.96 25.80
C SER A 248 -3.69 4.66 25.09
N PHE A 249 -3.27 4.76 23.83
CA PHE A 249 -2.83 3.63 23.00
C PHE A 249 -1.33 3.75 22.73
N SER A 250 -0.59 2.67 23.01
CA SER A 250 0.81 2.52 22.63
C SER A 250 0.91 1.42 21.57
N PRO A 251 0.90 1.77 20.28
CA PRO A 251 1.03 0.79 19.22
C PRO A 251 2.31 0.00 19.32
N PHE A 252 2.23 -1.31 19.11
CA PHE A 252 3.37 -2.22 18.99
C PHE A 252 3.13 -3.18 17.83
N TYR A 253 4.19 -3.80 17.32
CA TYR A 253 4.15 -4.65 16.14
C TYR A 253 4.41 -6.10 16.53
N PRO A 254 3.38 -6.96 16.54
CA PRO A 254 3.50 -8.35 16.98
C PRO A 254 4.42 -9.16 16.08
N ALA A 255 5.14 -10.13 16.68
CA ALA A 255 5.87 -11.12 15.91
C ALA A 255 4.92 -11.98 15.07
N LEU A 256 5.30 -12.22 13.83
CA LEU A 256 4.50 -12.89 12.81
C LEU A 256 5.33 -13.90 12.03
N ARG A 257 4.78 -15.10 11.82
CA ARG A 257 5.22 -16.02 10.78
C ARG A 257 4.13 -16.22 9.75
N LEU A 258 4.54 -16.38 8.51
CA LEU A 258 3.62 -16.65 7.40
C LEU A 258 4.13 -17.83 6.58
N TYR A 259 3.20 -18.68 6.22
CA TYR A 259 3.34 -19.77 5.24
C TYR A 259 2.34 -19.53 4.13
N GLY A 260 2.80 -19.28 2.92
CA GLY A 260 1.92 -18.88 1.82
C GLY A 260 2.32 -19.44 0.48
N GLY A 261 1.46 -19.22 -0.49
CA GLY A 261 1.70 -19.56 -1.88
C GLY A 261 0.70 -18.91 -2.79
N ASP A 262 1.07 -18.84 -4.04
CA ASP A 262 0.26 -18.29 -5.12
C ASP A 262 0.33 -19.17 -6.37
N LEU A 263 -0.68 -19.03 -7.22
CA LEU A 263 -0.83 -19.75 -8.48
C LEU A 263 -1.50 -18.86 -9.50
N ALA A 264 -0.96 -18.80 -10.72
CA ALA A 264 -1.57 -18.18 -11.88
C ALA A 264 -1.62 -19.16 -13.05
N ILE A 265 -2.80 -19.32 -13.65
CA ILE A 265 -3.04 -20.22 -14.78
C ILE A 265 -3.67 -19.41 -15.91
N PRO A 266 -2.90 -19.01 -16.94
CA PRO A 266 -3.46 -18.42 -18.14
C PRO A 266 -4.18 -19.51 -18.96
N LEU A 267 -5.50 -19.35 -19.11
CA LEU A 267 -6.35 -20.14 -19.98
C LEU A 267 -6.61 -19.36 -21.28
N SER A 268 -7.13 -20.01 -22.30
CA SER A 268 -7.32 -19.40 -23.62
C SER A 268 -8.16 -18.11 -23.63
N GLN A 269 -9.10 -17.96 -22.69
CA GLN A 269 -10.02 -16.82 -22.63
C GLN A 269 -9.96 -16.03 -21.31
N LEU A 270 -9.33 -16.56 -20.27
CA LEU A 270 -9.22 -15.92 -18.96
C LEU A 270 -7.97 -16.38 -18.23
N THR A 271 -7.53 -15.62 -17.24
CA THR A 271 -6.49 -16.03 -16.29
C THR A 271 -7.14 -16.30 -14.93
N LEU A 272 -6.88 -17.48 -14.38
CA LEU A 272 -7.22 -17.81 -13.00
C LEU A 272 -6.02 -17.51 -12.12
N LYS A 273 -6.24 -16.75 -11.04
CA LYS A 273 -5.23 -16.51 -10.01
C LYS A 273 -5.75 -16.94 -8.65
N GLY A 274 -4.88 -17.50 -7.84
CA GLY A 274 -5.17 -17.85 -6.46
C GLY A 274 -3.98 -17.53 -5.57
N GLU A 275 -4.24 -17.04 -4.37
CA GLU A 275 -3.22 -16.73 -3.39
C GLU A 275 -3.75 -17.04 -1.99
N ALA A 276 -2.93 -17.65 -1.15
CA ALA A 276 -3.31 -17.96 0.23
C ALA A 276 -2.10 -17.85 1.15
N ALA A 277 -2.33 -17.40 2.39
CA ALA A 277 -1.32 -17.37 3.43
C ALA A 277 -1.93 -17.65 4.80
N TYR A 278 -1.28 -18.54 5.54
CA TYR A 278 -1.56 -18.79 6.94
C TYR A 278 -0.60 -18.02 7.84
N TYR A 279 -1.17 -17.25 8.74
CA TYR A 279 -0.47 -16.37 9.67
C TYR A 279 -0.50 -16.97 11.07
N THR A 280 0.68 -17.07 11.70
CA THR A 280 0.82 -17.53 13.07
C THR A 280 1.45 -16.46 13.96
N SER A 281 1.10 -16.46 15.24
CA SER A 281 1.61 -15.51 16.23
C SER A 281 2.45 -16.20 17.28
N PRO A 282 3.81 -16.20 17.17
CA PRO A 282 4.67 -16.84 18.16
C PRO A 282 4.52 -16.32 19.58
N THR A 283 3.93 -15.13 19.73
CA THR A 283 3.75 -14.43 21.02
C THR A 283 2.30 -14.32 21.47
N ASN A 284 1.35 -14.89 20.73
CA ASN A 284 -0.11 -14.77 20.94
C ASN A 284 -0.61 -13.31 21.05
N GLN A 285 0.11 -12.36 20.42
CA GLN A 285 -0.21 -10.93 20.45
C GLN A 285 -0.99 -10.46 19.22
N GLN A 286 -1.33 -11.36 18.33
CA GLN A 286 -2.24 -11.14 17.20
C GLN A 286 -2.97 -12.44 16.89
N ASP A 287 -4.10 -12.31 16.16
CA ASP A 287 -4.86 -13.47 15.68
C ASP A 287 -3.99 -14.37 14.80
N GLU A 288 -4.32 -15.66 14.82
CA GLU A 288 -3.87 -16.61 13.82
C GLU A 288 -5.00 -16.85 12.81
N TYR A 289 -4.69 -16.81 11.53
CA TYR A 289 -5.71 -16.87 10.49
C TYR A 289 -5.15 -17.31 9.13
N LEU A 290 -6.03 -17.88 8.33
CA LEU A 290 -5.84 -18.08 6.90
C LEU A 290 -6.50 -16.92 6.14
N LEU A 291 -5.76 -16.25 5.28
CA LEU A 291 -6.28 -15.28 4.33
C LEU A 291 -6.07 -15.82 2.92
N TYR A 292 -7.10 -15.77 2.06
CA TYR A 292 -7.00 -16.28 0.70
C TYR A 292 -7.79 -15.43 -0.29
N VAL A 293 -7.35 -15.46 -1.54
CA VAL A 293 -7.96 -14.74 -2.67
C VAL A 293 -8.07 -15.68 -3.84
N LEU A 294 -9.23 -15.69 -4.49
CA LEU A 294 -9.47 -16.32 -5.78
C LEU A 294 -9.88 -15.23 -6.76
N GLN A 295 -9.24 -15.17 -7.92
CA GLN A 295 -9.43 -14.11 -8.90
C GLN A 295 -9.49 -14.67 -10.31
N LEU A 296 -10.40 -14.12 -11.11
CA LEU A 296 -10.51 -14.33 -12.55
C LEU A 296 -10.22 -13.02 -13.26
N GLU A 297 -9.41 -13.07 -14.29
CA GLU A 297 -9.10 -11.92 -15.14
C GLU A 297 -9.43 -12.27 -16.61
N ARG A 298 -10.11 -11.37 -17.31
CA ARG A 298 -10.44 -11.52 -18.72
C ARG A 298 -10.30 -10.21 -19.48
N GLN A 299 -9.65 -10.29 -20.65
CA GLN A 299 -9.61 -9.20 -21.61
C GLN A 299 -10.63 -9.50 -22.74
N ILE A 300 -11.52 -8.54 -23.01
CA ILE A 300 -12.51 -8.62 -24.08
C ILE A 300 -12.37 -7.34 -24.91
N HIS A 301 -11.61 -7.39 -25.99
CA HIS A 301 -11.26 -6.21 -26.79
C HIS A 301 -10.69 -5.10 -25.90
N ASP A 302 -11.36 -3.96 -25.79
CA ASP A 302 -10.95 -2.79 -25.02
C ASP A 302 -11.39 -2.83 -23.55
N LEU A 303 -12.07 -3.91 -23.11
CA LEU A 303 -12.56 -4.11 -21.76
C LEU A 303 -11.72 -5.15 -21.02
N ARG A 304 -11.04 -4.73 -19.93
CA ARG A 304 -10.41 -5.64 -18.98
C ARG A 304 -11.32 -5.79 -17.77
N LEU A 305 -11.60 -7.02 -17.38
CA LEU A 305 -12.41 -7.38 -16.23
C LEU A 305 -11.59 -8.21 -15.27
N ILE A 306 -11.64 -7.86 -13.99
CA ILE A 306 -11.15 -8.64 -12.86
C ILE A 306 -12.34 -8.87 -11.94
N PHE A 307 -12.53 -10.10 -11.49
CA PHE A 307 -13.54 -10.47 -10.53
C PHE A 307 -12.96 -11.47 -9.55
N GLY A 308 -13.29 -11.35 -8.27
CA GLY A 308 -12.75 -12.27 -7.28
C GLY A 308 -13.47 -12.27 -5.94
N TYR A 309 -12.98 -13.16 -5.09
CA TYR A 309 -13.41 -13.29 -3.70
C TYR A 309 -12.19 -13.36 -2.80
N ALA A 310 -12.18 -12.55 -1.74
CA ALA A 310 -11.20 -12.59 -0.66
C ALA A 310 -11.86 -13.20 0.59
N GLY A 311 -11.29 -14.27 1.13
CA GLY A 311 -11.82 -14.96 2.30
C GLY A 311 -10.84 -14.97 3.47
N GLU A 312 -11.38 -15.11 4.68
CA GLU A 312 -10.62 -15.20 5.92
C GLU A 312 -11.21 -16.28 6.82
N VAL A 313 -10.34 -17.08 7.45
CA VAL A 313 -10.69 -18.02 8.51
C VAL A 313 -9.77 -17.79 9.70
N VAL A 314 -10.31 -17.28 10.79
CA VAL A 314 -9.57 -17.09 12.05
C VAL A 314 -9.52 -18.40 12.81
N THR A 315 -8.33 -18.86 13.19
CA THR A 315 -8.08 -20.11 13.90
C THR A 315 -7.79 -19.90 15.38
N ALA A 316 -7.23 -18.75 15.76
CA ALA A 316 -7.03 -18.36 17.15
C ALA A 316 -7.16 -16.83 17.29
N HIS A 317 -7.78 -16.37 18.37
CA HIS A 317 -7.94 -14.95 18.68
C HIS A 317 -6.93 -14.51 19.72
N ALA A 318 -6.39 -13.30 19.56
CA ALA A 318 -5.60 -12.60 20.55
C ALA A 318 -6.45 -11.58 21.33
N GLU A 319 -6.03 -11.28 22.54
CA GLU A 319 -6.72 -10.30 23.41
C GLU A 319 -6.36 -8.84 23.11
N THR A 320 -5.52 -8.58 22.10
CA THR A 320 -5.09 -7.24 21.71
C THR A 320 -6.04 -6.57 20.73
N LEU A 321 -6.13 -5.25 20.78
CA LEU A 321 -6.82 -4.49 19.75
C LEU A 321 -5.96 -4.43 18.49
N GLN A 322 -6.42 -5.05 17.42
CA GLN A 322 -5.71 -5.12 16.15
C GLN A 322 -6.32 -4.14 15.15
N PHE A 323 -5.47 -3.40 14.45
CA PHE A 323 -5.92 -2.62 13.31
C PHE A 323 -6.23 -3.57 12.15
N ALA A 324 -7.49 -3.60 11.71
CA ALA A 324 -7.96 -4.58 10.72
C ALA A 324 -7.26 -4.49 9.36
N GLY A 325 -6.93 -3.26 8.90
CA GLY A 325 -6.16 -3.02 7.68
C GLY A 325 -6.64 -3.89 6.50
N GLU A 326 -5.76 -4.72 5.99
CA GLU A 326 -6.05 -5.63 4.87
C GLU A 326 -7.13 -6.66 5.18
N ARG A 327 -7.19 -7.18 6.41
CA ARG A 327 -8.23 -8.12 6.85
C ARG A 327 -9.63 -7.53 6.78
N GLY A 328 -9.74 -6.20 6.93
CA GLY A 328 -10.99 -5.47 6.75
C GLY A 328 -11.59 -5.63 5.35
N PHE A 329 -10.76 -5.91 4.35
CA PHE A 329 -11.19 -6.20 2.98
C PHE A 329 -11.40 -7.71 2.70
N ALA A 330 -11.25 -8.58 3.68
CA ALA A 330 -11.59 -9.99 3.53
C ALA A 330 -13.11 -10.25 3.69
N ARG A 331 -13.54 -11.48 3.39
CA ARG A 331 -14.94 -11.92 3.35
C ARG A 331 -15.77 -11.08 2.39
N ALA A 332 -15.24 -10.88 1.18
CA ALA A 332 -15.83 -9.97 0.23
C ALA A 332 -15.66 -10.43 -1.21
N VAL A 333 -16.64 -10.08 -2.02
CA VAL A 333 -16.55 -10.12 -3.47
C VAL A 333 -15.99 -8.78 -3.94
N PHE A 334 -15.08 -8.80 -4.90
CA PHE A 334 -14.54 -7.61 -5.52
C PHE A 334 -14.56 -7.71 -7.05
N GLY A 335 -14.61 -6.56 -7.71
CA GLY A 335 -14.54 -6.46 -9.16
C GLY A 335 -13.84 -5.19 -9.59
N HIS A 336 -13.11 -5.29 -10.69
CA HIS A 336 -12.51 -4.13 -11.37
C HIS A 336 -12.80 -4.24 -12.86
N ALA A 337 -13.29 -3.16 -13.45
CA ALA A 337 -13.46 -3.03 -14.89
C ALA A 337 -12.67 -1.82 -15.38
N LEU A 338 -11.90 -2.01 -16.46
CA LEU A 338 -11.21 -0.94 -17.18
C LEU A 338 -11.64 -1.01 -18.64
N TYR A 339 -12.25 0.05 -19.14
CA TYR A 339 -12.65 0.19 -20.52
C TYR A 339 -11.85 1.29 -21.21
N THR A 340 -11.09 0.92 -22.23
CA THR A 340 -10.30 1.86 -23.05
C THR A 340 -11.19 2.43 -24.15
N LEU A 341 -11.57 3.71 -24.01
CA LEU A 341 -12.37 4.42 -25.01
C LEU A 341 -11.55 4.70 -26.28
N ASP A 342 -10.31 5.12 -26.09
CA ASP A 342 -9.30 5.33 -27.12
C ASP A 342 -7.89 5.41 -26.46
N SER A 343 -6.87 5.77 -27.25
CA SER A 343 -5.47 5.87 -26.76
C SER A 343 -5.27 6.83 -25.59
N ASN A 344 -6.18 7.75 -25.36
CA ASN A 344 -6.05 8.83 -24.38
C ASN A 344 -7.09 8.78 -23.28
N ARG A 345 -8.17 8.01 -23.43
CA ARG A 345 -9.31 8.02 -22.49
C ARG A 345 -9.66 6.65 -21.98
N THR A 346 -9.82 6.54 -20.67
CA THR A 346 -10.23 5.30 -20.01
C THR A 346 -11.35 5.54 -19.01
N LEU A 347 -12.22 4.55 -18.85
CA LEU A 347 -13.19 4.44 -17.78
C LEU A 347 -12.76 3.31 -16.84
N THR A 348 -12.92 3.52 -15.56
CA THR A 348 -12.68 2.50 -14.52
C THR A 348 -13.89 2.34 -13.63
N LEU A 349 -14.07 1.16 -13.09
CA LEU A 349 -15.08 0.87 -12.07
C LEU A 349 -14.51 -0.14 -11.09
N ASP A 350 -14.35 0.27 -9.83
CA ASP A 350 -14.05 -0.63 -8.72
C ASP A 350 -15.32 -0.91 -7.93
N VAL A 351 -15.54 -2.18 -7.61
CA VAL A 351 -16.65 -2.65 -6.79
C VAL A 351 -16.11 -3.57 -5.72
N PHE A 352 -16.59 -3.36 -4.51
CA PHE A 352 -16.25 -4.20 -3.37
C PHE A 352 -17.49 -4.35 -2.48
N VAL A 353 -17.86 -5.58 -2.15
CA VAL A 353 -19.04 -5.87 -1.32
C VAL A 353 -18.69 -6.93 -0.30
N ARG A 354 -18.81 -6.58 0.99
CA ARG A 354 -18.59 -7.53 2.08
C ARG A 354 -19.78 -8.49 2.25
N GLN A 355 -19.46 -9.76 2.47
CA GLN A 355 -20.43 -10.82 2.63
C GLN A 355 -21.30 -10.64 3.89
N ASN A 356 -20.68 -10.25 5.01
CA ASN A 356 -21.34 -10.08 6.30
C ASN A 356 -21.42 -8.59 6.65
N GLY A 357 -22.58 -8.03 6.85
CA GLY A 357 -22.75 -6.63 7.25
C GLY A 357 -23.15 -5.69 6.10
N GLY A 358 -23.21 -6.19 4.87
CA GLY A 358 -23.75 -5.44 3.75
C GLY A 358 -23.01 -4.13 3.45
N SER A 359 -21.73 -4.01 3.82
CA SER A 359 -20.97 -2.82 3.46
C SER A 359 -20.37 -2.94 2.06
N ALA A 360 -20.31 -1.82 1.35
CA ALA A 360 -19.87 -1.75 -0.03
C ALA A 360 -19.04 -0.51 -0.32
N LEU A 361 -18.16 -0.65 -1.30
CA LEU A 361 -17.47 0.44 -1.98
C LEU A 361 -17.77 0.36 -3.48
N LEU A 362 -18.09 1.50 -4.08
CA LEU A 362 -18.23 1.67 -5.53
C LEU A 362 -17.40 2.88 -5.95
N ARG A 363 -16.51 2.70 -6.95
CA ARG A 363 -15.64 3.79 -7.43
C ARG A 363 -15.61 3.80 -8.95
N PRO A 364 -16.53 4.53 -9.62
CA PRO A 364 -16.39 4.90 -11.00
C PRO A 364 -15.30 5.95 -11.17
N GLY A 365 -14.54 5.88 -12.27
CA GLY A 365 -13.49 6.81 -12.61
C GLY A 365 -13.41 7.07 -14.12
N TYR A 366 -12.94 8.26 -14.49
CA TYR A 366 -12.61 8.64 -15.85
C TYR A 366 -11.24 9.29 -15.87
N SER A 367 -10.38 8.88 -16.80
CA SER A 367 -9.05 9.45 -16.99
C SER A 367 -8.87 9.87 -18.44
N HIS A 368 -8.26 11.04 -18.63
CA HIS A 368 -7.95 11.61 -19.93
C HIS A 368 -6.50 12.13 -19.96
N SER A 369 -5.70 11.57 -20.87
CA SER A 369 -4.37 12.06 -21.19
C SER A 369 -4.45 13.05 -22.35
N PHE A 370 -3.87 14.24 -22.20
CA PHE A 370 -3.86 15.27 -23.25
C PHE A 370 -2.43 15.80 -23.44
N GLY A 371 -2.03 15.85 -24.71
CA GLY A 371 -0.61 16.01 -25.05
C GLY A 371 0.22 14.81 -24.59
N GLU A 372 1.52 15.04 -24.47
CA GLU A 372 2.49 13.97 -24.11
C GLU A 372 2.70 13.86 -22.58
N HIS A 373 2.31 14.88 -21.82
CA HIS A 373 2.71 15.06 -20.43
C HIS A 373 1.57 15.09 -19.45
N TRP A 374 0.36 15.47 -19.85
CA TRP A 374 -0.74 15.74 -18.94
C TRP A 374 -1.74 14.59 -18.83
N ARG A 375 -2.20 14.33 -17.62
CA ARG A 375 -3.32 13.45 -17.33
C ARG A 375 -4.25 14.09 -16.31
N ALA A 376 -5.54 14.12 -16.59
CA ALA A 376 -6.57 14.46 -15.63
C ALA A 376 -7.38 13.21 -15.31
N THR A 377 -7.66 13.00 -14.03
CA THR A 377 -8.50 11.90 -13.53
C THR A 377 -9.59 12.47 -12.63
N VAL A 378 -10.81 11.98 -12.80
CA VAL A 378 -11.91 12.26 -11.88
C VAL A 378 -12.54 10.93 -11.45
N SER A 379 -12.88 10.82 -10.18
CA SER A 379 -13.56 9.63 -9.64
C SER A 379 -14.52 10.01 -8.51
N PHE A 380 -15.42 9.09 -8.20
CA PHE A 380 -16.30 9.22 -7.04
C PHE A 380 -16.25 7.93 -6.24
N THR A 381 -15.84 8.00 -4.99
CA THR A 381 -15.82 6.88 -4.06
C THR A 381 -17.07 6.91 -3.20
N TRP A 382 -17.96 5.96 -3.40
CA TRP A 382 -19.14 5.77 -2.58
C TRP A 382 -18.91 4.66 -1.56
N LEU A 383 -19.19 4.93 -0.29
CA LEU A 383 -19.08 4.01 0.82
C LEU A 383 -20.43 3.88 1.50
N SER A 384 -20.85 2.65 1.77
CA SER A 384 -22.10 2.39 2.48
C SER A 384 -22.01 1.12 3.32
N GLY A 385 -22.97 0.95 4.23
CA GLY A 385 -23.13 -0.27 5.01
C GLY A 385 -23.37 -0.03 6.49
N ASP A 386 -23.37 -1.12 7.26
CA ASP A 386 -23.52 -1.10 8.71
C ASP A 386 -22.31 -0.41 9.36
N PRO A 387 -22.52 0.58 10.26
CA PRO A 387 -21.43 1.24 10.99
C PRO A 387 -20.53 0.30 11.81
N ASN A 388 -20.99 -0.89 12.15
CA ASN A 388 -20.21 -1.90 12.86
C ASN A 388 -19.33 -2.75 11.90
N ASP A 389 -19.60 -2.70 10.60
CA ASP A 389 -18.76 -3.39 9.61
C ASP A 389 -17.59 -2.52 9.15
N PHE A 390 -16.54 -3.13 8.62
CA PHE A 390 -15.26 -2.45 8.32
C PHE A 390 -15.41 -1.26 7.38
N LEU A 391 -16.07 -1.39 6.23
CA LEU A 391 -16.28 -0.26 5.32
C LEU A 391 -17.48 0.60 5.73
N GLY A 392 -18.51 -0.02 6.31
CA GLY A 392 -19.71 0.69 6.74
C GLY A 392 -19.44 1.76 7.78
N ARG A 393 -18.43 1.60 8.66
CA ARG A 393 -18.01 2.64 9.62
C ARG A 393 -17.53 3.93 8.96
N TYR A 394 -17.14 3.86 7.68
CA TYR A 394 -16.69 4.99 6.87
C TYR A 394 -17.76 5.52 5.89
N TYR A 395 -19.04 5.18 6.06
CA TYR A 395 -20.13 5.58 5.15
C TYR A 395 -20.23 7.10 4.91
N ARG A 396 -19.81 7.90 5.89
CA ARG A 396 -19.75 9.38 5.77
C ARG A 396 -18.55 9.88 4.97
N ASN A 397 -17.60 9.02 4.66
CA ASN A 397 -16.38 9.36 3.93
C ASN A 397 -16.51 9.19 2.42
N SER A 398 -17.72 9.13 1.87
CA SER A 398 -17.92 9.18 0.42
C SER A 398 -17.43 10.51 -0.14
N PHE A 399 -16.67 10.48 -1.26
CA PHE A 399 -16.02 11.68 -1.79
C PHE A 399 -15.82 11.61 -3.30
N ALA A 400 -15.77 12.80 -3.92
CA ALA A 400 -15.27 12.99 -5.28
C ALA A 400 -13.80 13.37 -5.25
N THR A 401 -13.02 12.83 -6.18
CA THR A 401 -11.60 13.16 -6.38
C THR A 401 -11.41 13.78 -7.75
N ALA A 402 -10.61 14.85 -7.82
CA ALA A 402 -10.03 15.36 -9.05
C ALA A 402 -8.52 15.39 -8.93
N GLU A 403 -7.82 14.88 -9.95
CA GLU A 403 -6.36 14.80 -10.00
C GLU A 403 -5.87 15.36 -11.33
N LEU A 404 -4.80 16.12 -11.30
CA LEU A 404 -4.07 16.60 -12.47
C LEU A 404 -2.59 16.28 -12.32
N ARG A 405 -2.06 15.49 -13.26
CA ARG A 405 -0.65 15.06 -13.28
C ARG A 405 0.07 15.55 -14.53
N TYR A 406 1.26 16.09 -14.33
CA TYR A 406 2.23 16.42 -15.37
C TYR A 406 3.44 15.50 -15.25
N SER A 407 3.80 14.77 -16.29
CA SER A 407 4.95 13.84 -16.32
C SER A 407 6.00 14.33 -17.32
N PHE A 408 7.29 14.18 -17.00
CA PHE A 408 8.42 14.64 -17.81
C PHE A 408 9.62 13.71 -17.72
#